data_c6f0392174ce11009736659b32dd00fa
#
_entry.id   c6f0392174ce11009736659b32dd00fa
#
_cell.length_a   1.000
_cell.length_b   1.000
_cell.length_c   1.000
_cell.angle_alpha   90.00
_cell.angle_beta   90.00
_cell.angle_gamma   90.00
#
_symmetry.space_group_name_H-M   'P 1'
#
loop_
_entity.id
_entity.type
_entity.pdbx_description
1 polymer ?
#
loop_
_entity_poly.entity_id
_entity_poly.type
_entity_poly.pdbx_seq_one_letter_code
_entity_poly.pdbx_strand_id
1 'polypeptide(L)'
;MSKLLALSTGLLSSGLLSTSLLSSPLALANDDAKASVDAILDSIVVSEPTVEPIVVAPTPEKDMDIAPSDTSDTELPNPLKTEVEFGYQSHTGNSDSRSLNARLNGEYTAGRHRTSGEWKYYNLYKDGEEDKRQSTYSAQSDYKLSPKTYLYGSFKGVDSRYSAYFKDYTISSGLGYQFSNTEEFVLEVEVGPGFRYQEPNLDELDDDDIIFPEIVEEAIFRGNVNTSWQVLKNLQLKADVTLVSGHSNLKFDTELEAINDITDNIALKIAHSRQYHDKVPDGLSKEDSVLSINLLFQF
;
A
#
# COMPACT_ATOMS: atom_id res chain seq x y z
N MET A 1 -63.70 3.39 -6.85
CA MET A 1 -63.40 4.06 -8.13
C MET A 1 -61.93 3.95 -8.36
N SER A 2 -61.45 2.89 -8.92
CA SER A 2 -61.25 2.59 -10.37
C SER A 2 -60.26 3.53 -11.04
N LYS A 3 -59.08 3.02 -11.34
CA LYS A 3 -58.40 2.81 -12.65
C LYS A 3 -56.90 2.64 -12.32
N LEU A 4 -56.28 1.47 -12.41
CA LEU A 4 -55.85 0.64 -13.53
C LEU A 4 -55.30 1.44 -14.74
N LEU A 5 -54.00 1.39 -14.96
CA LEU A 5 -53.45 1.20 -16.30
C LEU A 5 -52.09 0.54 -16.23
N ALA A 6 -51.98 -0.46 -17.01
CA ALA A 6 -50.95 -1.46 -17.21
C ALA A 6 -50.04 -1.11 -18.41
N LEU A 7 -49.02 -1.93 -18.54
CA LEU A 7 -48.19 -2.27 -19.73
C LEU A 7 -47.10 -1.28 -20.18
N SER A 8 -45.85 -1.73 -20.18
CA SER A 8 -45.25 -2.27 -21.38
C SER A 8 -44.01 -3.10 -21.11
N THR A 9 -44.04 -4.30 -21.60
CA THR A 9 -43.00 -5.30 -21.78
C THR A 9 -41.93 -4.81 -22.76
N GLY A 10 -40.67 -5.01 -22.42
CA GLY A 10 -39.56 -4.93 -23.36
C GLY A 10 -38.59 -6.08 -23.11
N LEU A 11 -38.83 -7.20 -23.80
CA LEU A 11 -37.88 -8.29 -24.03
C LEU A 11 -36.70 -7.75 -24.84
N LEU A 12 -35.48 -8.01 -24.41
CA LEU A 12 -34.32 -8.14 -25.29
C LEU A 12 -33.45 -9.30 -24.83
N SER A 13 -33.36 -10.22 -25.70
CA SER A 13 -32.71 -11.50 -25.87
C SER A 13 -31.24 -11.56 -25.47
N SER A 14 -30.89 -12.55 -24.67
CA SER A 14 -29.98 -13.68 -24.90
C SER A 14 -28.71 -13.42 -25.70
N GLY A 15 -27.57 -13.54 -25.01
CA GLY A 15 -26.26 -13.83 -25.55
C GLY A 15 -25.51 -14.77 -24.63
N LEU A 16 -25.79 -16.07 -24.72
CA LEU A 16 -25.01 -17.15 -24.13
C LEU A 16 -23.66 -17.23 -24.86
N LEU A 17 -22.57 -16.87 -24.22
CA LEU A 17 -21.22 -17.31 -24.58
C LEU A 17 -20.78 -18.38 -23.59
N SER A 18 -20.97 -19.62 -24.00
CA SER A 18 -20.41 -20.81 -23.37
C SER A 18 -18.92 -20.87 -23.69
N THR A 19 -18.04 -20.61 -22.70
CA THR A 19 -16.64 -21.02 -22.74
C THR A 19 -16.47 -22.29 -21.93
N SER A 20 -16.28 -23.39 -22.65
CA SER A 20 -15.90 -24.69 -22.12
C SER A 20 -14.50 -24.61 -21.50
N LEU A 21 -14.40 -24.74 -20.19
CA LEU A 21 -13.18 -25.01 -19.48
C LEU A 21 -12.80 -26.48 -19.66
N LEU A 22 -11.74 -26.70 -20.42
CA LEU A 22 -11.03 -27.97 -20.47
C LEU A 22 -10.40 -28.25 -19.10
N SER A 23 -10.95 -29.23 -18.39
CA SER A 23 -10.33 -29.89 -17.25
C SER A 23 -9.26 -30.85 -17.74
N SER A 24 -7.98 -30.53 -17.57
CA SER A 24 -6.89 -31.49 -17.69
C SER A 24 -6.40 -31.87 -16.30
N PRO A 25 -6.28 -33.17 -15.97
CA PRO A 25 -5.72 -33.58 -14.70
C PRO A 25 -4.18 -33.40 -14.73
N LEU A 26 -3.65 -32.69 -13.74
CA LEU A 26 -2.21 -32.63 -13.46
C LEU A 26 -1.75 -34.01 -12.96
N ALA A 27 -1.14 -34.78 -13.83
CA ALA A 27 -0.38 -35.97 -13.43
C ALA A 27 0.98 -35.49 -12.88
N LEU A 28 1.27 -35.88 -11.64
CA LEU A 28 2.58 -35.71 -11.02
C LEU A 28 3.61 -36.52 -11.80
N ALA A 29 4.57 -35.83 -12.42
CA ALA A 29 5.84 -36.40 -12.85
C ALA A 29 6.92 -35.88 -11.91
N ASN A 30 7.34 -36.72 -10.95
CA ASN A 30 8.21 -36.32 -9.83
C ASN A 30 9.69 -36.70 -10.07
N ASP A 31 10.08 -37.16 -11.25
CA ASP A 31 11.47 -37.61 -11.51
C ASP A 31 12.30 -36.64 -12.37
N ASP A 32 11.69 -35.77 -13.17
CA ASP A 32 12.43 -34.85 -14.03
C ASP A 32 12.89 -33.56 -13.32
N ALA A 33 12.28 -33.20 -12.21
CA ALA A 33 12.63 -32.00 -11.45
C ALA A 33 13.95 -32.13 -10.68
N LYS A 34 14.32 -33.37 -10.27
CA LYS A 34 15.54 -33.62 -9.50
C LYS A 34 16.79 -33.59 -10.38
N ALA A 35 16.69 -34.09 -11.62
CA ALA A 35 17.77 -34.06 -12.59
C ALA A 35 18.12 -32.63 -13.04
N SER A 36 17.16 -31.72 -13.05
CA SER A 36 17.37 -30.32 -13.44
C SER A 36 18.08 -29.50 -12.37
N VAL A 37 17.90 -29.83 -11.10
CA VAL A 37 18.52 -29.13 -9.97
C VAL A 37 19.98 -29.52 -9.82
N ASP A 38 20.31 -30.80 -10.01
CA ASP A 38 21.67 -31.30 -9.92
C ASP A 38 22.56 -30.77 -11.10
N ALA A 39 21.99 -30.58 -12.29
CA ALA A 39 22.70 -30.01 -13.44
C ALA A 39 23.02 -28.52 -13.28
N ILE A 40 22.23 -27.78 -12.48
CA ILE A 40 22.48 -26.36 -12.20
C ILE A 40 23.56 -26.19 -11.11
N LEU A 41 23.63 -27.10 -10.15
CA LEU A 41 24.64 -27.07 -9.09
C LEU A 41 26.04 -27.39 -9.58
N ASP A 42 26.17 -28.23 -10.58
CA ASP A 42 27.51 -28.60 -11.19
C ASP A 42 28.07 -27.50 -12.12
N SER A 43 27.27 -26.53 -12.52
CA SER A 43 27.72 -25.42 -13.39
C SER A 43 28.30 -24.21 -12.65
N ILE A 44 28.28 -24.20 -11.31
CA ILE A 44 28.87 -23.13 -10.50
C ILE A 44 30.30 -23.51 -10.13
N VAL A 45 31.20 -23.42 -11.11
CA VAL A 45 32.64 -23.43 -10.84
C VAL A 45 33.00 -22.04 -10.29
N VAL A 46 33.24 -21.97 -8.99
CA VAL A 46 33.82 -20.80 -8.34
C VAL A 46 35.29 -20.72 -8.74
N SER A 47 35.62 -19.86 -9.71
CA SER A 47 36.99 -19.48 -10.01
C SER A 47 37.47 -18.52 -8.91
N GLU A 48 38.41 -18.92 -8.09
CA GLU A 48 39.11 -18.03 -7.18
C GLU A 48 39.85 -16.93 -7.97
N PRO A 49 39.71 -15.65 -7.59
CA PRO A 49 40.49 -14.59 -8.24
C PRO A 49 41.95 -14.65 -7.76
N THR A 50 42.83 -14.98 -8.69
CA THR A 50 44.28 -14.84 -8.51
C THR A 50 44.65 -13.37 -8.40
N VAL A 51 45.02 -12.92 -7.20
CA VAL A 51 45.49 -11.56 -6.96
C VAL A 51 46.94 -11.47 -7.32
N GLU A 52 47.30 -10.88 -8.48
CA GLU A 52 48.67 -10.48 -8.78
C GLU A 52 49.04 -9.21 -8.01
N PRO A 53 50.28 -9.11 -7.46
CA PRO A 53 50.70 -7.93 -6.74
C PRO A 53 50.95 -6.75 -7.69
N ILE A 54 50.21 -5.65 -7.50
CA ILE A 54 50.43 -4.39 -8.22
C ILE A 54 51.73 -3.76 -7.74
N VAL A 55 52.76 -3.74 -8.60
CA VAL A 55 53.98 -2.95 -8.40
C VAL A 55 53.66 -1.49 -8.66
N VAL A 56 53.59 -0.68 -7.59
CA VAL A 56 53.43 0.78 -7.69
C VAL A 56 54.80 1.41 -8.01
N ALA A 57 54.95 1.95 -9.21
CA ALA A 57 56.07 2.81 -9.57
C ALA A 57 55.86 4.22 -8.98
N PRO A 58 56.87 4.92 -8.49
CA PRO A 58 56.72 6.25 -7.94
C PRO A 58 56.50 7.29 -9.05
N THR A 59 55.39 7.98 -8.96
CA THR A 59 55.04 9.14 -9.82
C THR A 59 55.76 10.38 -9.31
N PRO A 60 56.39 11.20 -10.17
CA PRO A 60 57.05 12.44 -9.74
C PRO A 60 55.99 13.50 -9.26
N GLU A 61 56.26 14.07 -8.14
CA GLU A 61 55.54 15.23 -7.61
C GLU A 61 55.63 16.38 -8.60
N LYS A 62 54.49 16.79 -9.12
CA LYS A 62 54.32 18.02 -9.89
C LYS A 62 53.52 18.96 -9.01
N ASP A 63 54.21 20.00 -8.51
CA ASP A 63 53.57 21.12 -7.84
C ASP A 63 52.43 21.67 -8.71
N MET A 64 51.20 21.41 -8.30
CA MET A 64 50.00 22.08 -8.82
C MET A 64 49.55 23.08 -7.78
N ASP A 65 49.68 24.35 -8.09
CA ASP A 65 48.95 25.44 -7.45
C ASP A 65 47.47 25.09 -7.40
N ILE A 66 46.99 24.80 -6.21
CA ILE A 66 45.56 24.58 -5.94
C ILE A 66 44.94 25.96 -5.89
N ALA A 67 44.35 26.37 -7.00
CA ALA A 67 43.34 27.44 -6.99
C ALA A 67 42.20 26.98 -6.05
N PRO A 68 41.61 27.86 -5.23
CA PRO A 68 40.47 27.51 -4.42
C PRO A 68 39.33 27.09 -5.34
N SER A 69 39.07 25.76 -5.36
CA SER A 69 37.87 25.23 -5.99
C SER A 69 36.67 25.80 -5.24
N ASP A 70 35.87 26.58 -5.93
CA ASP A 70 34.48 26.84 -5.52
C ASP A 70 33.84 25.47 -5.23
N THR A 71 33.81 25.11 -3.98
CA THR A 71 32.91 24.07 -3.47
C THR A 71 31.51 24.65 -3.58
N SER A 72 30.89 24.52 -4.75
CA SER A 72 29.44 24.51 -4.81
C SER A 72 29.01 23.38 -3.89
N ASP A 73 28.51 23.71 -2.72
CA ASP A 73 27.82 22.80 -1.81
C ASP A 73 26.65 22.18 -2.61
N THR A 74 26.93 21.08 -3.29
CA THR A 74 25.88 20.19 -3.76
C THR A 74 25.38 19.52 -2.48
N GLU A 75 24.37 20.11 -1.85
CA GLU A 75 23.66 19.49 -0.74
C GLU A 75 23.26 18.08 -1.22
N LEU A 76 23.85 17.07 -0.59
CA LEU A 76 23.44 15.70 -0.81
C LEU A 76 21.96 15.60 -0.42
N PRO A 77 21.11 15.02 -1.28
CA PRO A 77 19.69 14.92 -0.98
C PRO A 77 19.50 14.26 0.39
N ASN A 78 18.69 14.89 1.24
CA ASN A 78 18.38 14.36 2.56
C ASN A 78 17.82 12.92 2.42
N PRO A 79 18.46 11.91 3.00
CA PRO A 79 17.97 10.53 2.88
C PRO A 79 16.65 10.30 3.64
N LEU A 80 16.28 11.21 4.53
CA LEU A 80 15.05 11.16 5.33
C LEU A 80 14.07 12.20 4.80
N LYS A 81 12.89 11.75 4.40
CA LYS A 81 11.72 12.59 4.09
C LYS A 81 10.69 12.39 5.19
N THR A 82 10.11 13.47 5.69
CA THR A 82 9.07 13.42 6.72
C THR A 82 7.88 14.26 6.30
N GLU A 83 6.69 13.71 6.48
CA GLU A 83 5.42 14.38 6.19
C GLU A 83 4.54 14.36 7.43
N VAL A 84 3.92 15.49 7.72
CA VAL A 84 2.92 15.64 8.79
C VAL A 84 1.66 16.23 8.18
N GLU A 85 0.53 15.60 8.43
CA GLU A 85 -0.77 16.08 7.99
C GLU A 85 -1.68 16.33 9.18
N PHE A 86 -2.50 17.36 9.04
CA PHE A 86 -3.53 17.68 9.98
C PHE A 86 -4.79 18.18 9.25
N GLY A 87 -5.92 17.61 9.58
CA GLY A 87 -7.22 18.02 9.07
C GLY A 87 -8.25 18.07 10.19
N TYR A 88 -9.04 19.15 10.21
CA TYR A 88 -10.15 19.31 11.13
C TYR A 88 -11.40 19.75 10.38
N GLN A 89 -12.51 19.11 10.65
CA GLN A 89 -13.81 19.47 10.10
C GLN A 89 -14.84 19.60 11.23
N SER A 90 -15.65 20.64 11.17
CA SER A 90 -16.77 20.84 12.09
C SER A 90 -18.03 21.19 11.31
N HIS A 91 -19.10 20.54 11.62
CA HIS A 91 -20.44 20.83 11.10
C HIS A 91 -21.38 21.08 12.28
N THR A 92 -22.11 22.16 12.22
CA THR A 92 -23.11 22.54 13.24
C THR A 92 -24.44 22.82 12.55
N GLY A 93 -25.56 22.32 13.13
CA GLY A 93 -26.89 22.46 12.54
C GLY A 93 -27.89 21.53 13.18
N ASN A 94 -28.69 20.86 12.36
CA ASN A 94 -29.67 19.87 12.86
C ASN A 94 -29.00 18.61 13.46
N SER A 95 -27.73 18.33 13.12
CA SER A 95 -26.85 17.41 13.82
C SER A 95 -25.46 18.01 13.87
N ASP A 96 -24.78 17.90 14.98
CA ASP A 96 -23.45 18.43 15.19
C ASP A 96 -22.42 17.31 14.94
N SER A 97 -21.43 17.54 14.06
CA SER A 97 -20.34 16.61 13.87
C SER A 97 -18.99 17.33 13.80
N ARG A 98 -17.94 16.67 14.28
CA ARG A 98 -16.57 17.14 14.20
C ARG A 98 -15.65 15.97 14.03
N SER A 99 -14.72 16.09 13.08
CA SER A 99 -13.70 15.08 12.84
C SER A 99 -12.31 15.69 12.92
N LEU A 100 -11.38 14.86 13.35
CA LEU A 100 -9.97 15.13 13.43
C LEU A 100 -9.22 14.06 12.63
N ASN A 101 -8.36 14.48 11.72
CA ASN A 101 -7.43 13.62 11.01
C ASN A 101 -6.00 14.06 11.34
N ALA A 102 -5.13 13.12 11.64
CA ALA A 102 -3.70 13.35 11.77
C ALA A 102 -2.94 12.23 11.07
N ARG A 103 -1.84 12.56 10.38
CA ARG A 103 -0.94 11.59 9.77
C ARG A 103 0.50 12.01 10.00
N LEU A 104 1.34 11.05 10.32
CA LEU A 104 2.77 11.16 10.36
C LEU A 104 3.35 10.09 9.43
N ASN A 105 4.18 10.49 8.51
CA ASN A 105 4.87 9.60 7.59
C ASN A 105 6.37 9.93 7.57
N GLY A 106 7.21 8.90 7.47
CA GLY A 106 8.64 9.02 7.30
C GLY A 106 9.15 7.98 6.32
N GLU A 107 10.01 8.40 5.40
CA GLU A 107 10.72 7.52 4.47
C GLU A 107 12.23 7.79 4.56
N TYR A 108 12.98 6.74 4.76
CA TYR A 108 14.44 6.76 4.78
C TYR A 108 14.97 5.91 3.64
N THR A 109 15.77 6.51 2.76
CA THR A 109 16.39 5.81 1.62
C THR A 109 17.91 5.91 1.72
N ALA A 110 18.58 4.75 1.79
CA ALA A 110 20.04 4.66 1.83
C ALA A 110 20.54 3.49 0.98
N GLY A 111 21.27 3.78 -0.09
CA GLY A 111 21.81 2.77 -0.99
C GLY A 111 20.73 1.90 -1.63
N ARG A 112 20.68 0.63 -1.25
CA ARG A 112 19.70 -0.35 -1.74
C ARG A 112 18.48 -0.50 -0.83
N HIS A 113 18.46 0.16 0.32
CA HIS A 113 17.39 0.07 1.29
C HIS A 113 16.48 1.30 1.22
N ARG A 114 15.16 1.06 1.22
CA ARG A 114 14.12 2.05 1.45
C ARG A 114 13.26 1.53 2.60
N THR A 115 13.09 2.33 3.63
CA THR A 115 12.25 1.99 4.78
C THR A 115 11.30 3.13 5.04
N SER A 116 10.02 2.83 5.13
CA SER A 116 8.98 3.80 5.43
C SER A 116 8.15 3.37 6.62
N GLY A 117 7.60 4.36 7.31
CA GLY A 117 6.67 4.16 8.41
C GLY A 117 5.59 5.24 8.38
N GLU A 118 4.37 4.86 8.66
CA GLU A 118 3.23 5.76 8.67
C GLU A 118 2.32 5.46 9.85
N TRP A 119 1.81 6.51 10.47
CA TRP A 119 0.73 6.46 11.44
C TRP A 119 -0.37 7.42 11.03
N LYS A 120 -1.60 6.92 10.95
CA LYS A 120 -2.81 7.71 10.70
C LYS A 120 -3.73 7.61 11.91
N TYR A 121 -4.32 8.72 12.29
CA TYR A 121 -5.35 8.78 13.33
C TYR A 121 -6.58 9.48 12.80
N TYR A 122 -7.75 8.89 13.01
CA TYR A 122 -9.03 9.46 12.66
C TYR A 122 -9.97 9.36 13.86
N ASN A 123 -10.65 10.47 14.16
CA ASN A 123 -11.68 10.51 15.20
C ASN A 123 -12.86 11.34 14.71
N LEU A 124 -14.08 10.84 14.93
CA LEU A 124 -15.32 11.48 14.58
C LEU A 124 -16.25 11.50 15.82
N TYR A 125 -16.71 12.68 16.17
CA TYR A 125 -17.80 12.89 17.12
C TYR A 125 -19.05 13.31 16.37
N LYS A 126 -20.18 12.77 16.76
CA LYS A 126 -21.50 13.12 16.25
C LYS A 126 -22.45 13.35 17.43
N ASP A 127 -23.15 14.50 17.43
CA ASP A 127 -24.08 14.90 18.48
C ASP A 127 -23.48 14.84 19.92
N GLY A 128 -22.16 15.06 20.02
CA GLY A 128 -21.41 15.06 21.29
C GLY A 128 -20.86 13.72 21.73
N GLU A 129 -21.20 12.63 21.06
CA GLU A 129 -20.68 11.28 21.31
C GLU A 129 -19.63 10.88 20.30
N GLU A 130 -18.68 10.01 20.70
CA GLU A 130 -17.67 9.45 19.81
C GLU A 130 -18.34 8.42 18.89
N ASP A 131 -18.34 8.68 17.58
CA ASP A 131 -18.96 7.83 16.55
C ASP A 131 -17.93 6.93 15.85
N LYS A 132 -16.72 7.45 15.61
CA LYS A 132 -15.61 6.65 15.04
C LYS A 132 -14.29 7.03 15.66
N ARG A 133 -13.45 6.03 15.91
CA ARG A 133 -12.04 6.20 16.28
C ARG A 133 -11.21 5.09 15.66
N GLN A 134 -10.23 5.48 14.86
CA GLN A 134 -9.38 4.55 14.15
C GLN A 134 -7.92 5.02 14.18
N SER A 135 -7.01 4.08 14.44
CA SER A 135 -5.57 4.25 14.26
C SER A 135 -5.09 3.25 13.23
N THR A 136 -4.31 3.71 12.26
CA THR A 136 -3.66 2.85 11.27
C THR A 136 -2.16 3.00 11.39
N TYR A 137 -1.47 1.89 11.45
CA TYR A 137 -0.01 1.80 11.49
C TYR A 137 0.46 1.05 10.26
N SER A 138 1.47 1.57 9.57
CA SER A 138 2.13 0.82 8.52
C SER A 138 3.64 0.99 8.59
N ALA A 139 4.35 -0.06 8.23
CA ALA A 139 5.78 -0.05 8.09
C ALA A 139 6.16 -0.95 6.91
N GLN A 140 7.10 -0.50 6.10
CA GLN A 140 7.62 -1.28 4.97
C GLN A 140 9.12 -1.11 4.86
N SER A 141 9.81 -2.18 4.53
CA SER A 141 11.23 -2.15 4.22
C SER A 141 11.49 -2.88 2.92
N ASP A 142 12.19 -2.22 2.01
CA ASP A 142 12.49 -2.69 0.68
C ASP A 142 14.00 -2.85 0.50
N TYR A 143 14.40 -3.93 -0.18
CA TYR A 143 15.77 -4.17 -0.58
C TYR A 143 15.86 -4.33 -2.10
N LYS A 144 16.53 -3.40 -2.80
CA LYS A 144 16.69 -3.42 -4.25
C LYS A 144 17.62 -4.56 -4.67
N LEU A 145 17.09 -5.52 -5.41
CA LEU A 145 17.83 -6.60 -6.06
C LEU A 145 18.42 -6.14 -7.39
N SER A 146 17.67 -5.35 -8.15
CA SER A 146 18.03 -4.78 -9.44
C SER A 146 17.49 -3.34 -9.56
N PRO A 147 17.77 -2.60 -10.64
CA PRO A 147 17.17 -1.27 -10.86
C PRO A 147 15.64 -1.25 -10.84
N LYS A 148 14.98 -2.37 -11.16
CA LYS A 148 13.52 -2.46 -11.24
C LYS A 148 12.88 -3.43 -10.26
N THR A 149 13.64 -4.35 -9.65
CA THR A 149 13.11 -5.41 -8.80
C THR A 149 13.61 -5.25 -7.38
N TYR A 150 12.73 -5.43 -6.41
CA TYR A 150 13.07 -5.39 -4.99
C TYR A 150 12.31 -6.47 -4.20
N LEU A 151 12.88 -6.85 -3.07
CA LEU A 151 12.19 -7.59 -2.02
C LEU A 151 11.55 -6.59 -1.09
N TYR A 152 10.33 -6.87 -0.66
CA TYR A 152 9.66 -6.09 0.39
C TYR A 152 9.28 -6.94 1.58
N GLY A 153 9.24 -6.30 2.75
CA GLY A 153 8.57 -6.78 3.95
C GLY A 153 7.70 -5.67 4.48
N SER A 154 6.41 -5.93 4.71
CA SER A 154 5.46 -4.92 5.14
C SER A 154 4.60 -5.40 6.31
N PHE A 155 4.22 -4.45 7.14
CA PHE A 155 3.24 -4.57 8.22
C PHE A 155 2.19 -3.48 8.05
N LYS A 156 0.92 -3.83 8.22
CA LYS A 156 -0.20 -2.89 8.32
C LYS A 156 -1.10 -3.33 9.47
N GLY A 157 -1.37 -2.42 10.39
CA GLY A 157 -2.27 -2.62 11.52
C GLY A 157 -3.36 -1.57 11.52
N VAL A 158 -4.59 -1.96 11.77
CA VAL A 158 -5.73 -1.09 11.98
C VAL A 158 -6.37 -1.44 13.32
N ASP A 159 -6.45 -0.44 14.20
CA ASP A 159 -7.23 -0.50 15.44
C ASP A 159 -8.44 0.41 15.25
N SER A 160 -9.65 -0.16 15.27
CA SER A 160 -10.90 0.58 15.07
C SER A 160 -11.92 0.22 16.14
N ARG A 161 -12.45 1.22 16.84
CA ARG A 161 -13.37 0.96 17.96
C ARG A 161 -14.79 0.69 17.51
N TYR A 162 -15.18 1.20 16.34
CA TYR A 162 -16.56 1.19 15.85
C TYR A 162 -16.67 0.55 14.46
N SER A 163 -15.83 -0.45 14.18
CA SER A 163 -15.92 -1.26 12.97
C SER A 163 -16.13 -2.72 13.36
N ALA A 164 -16.48 -3.57 12.40
CA ALA A 164 -16.66 -5.00 12.60
C ALA A 164 -15.45 -5.70 13.22
N TYR A 165 -14.25 -5.18 12.94
CA TYR A 165 -13.00 -5.67 13.52
C TYR A 165 -12.37 -4.62 14.41
N PHE A 166 -12.16 -4.97 15.68
CA PHE A 166 -11.42 -4.14 16.64
C PHE A 166 -9.95 -4.01 16.26
N LYS A 167 -9.35 -5.12 15.79
CA LYS A 167 -7.99 -5.19 15.26
C LYS A 167 -7.95 -5.92 13.93
N ASP A 168 -7.22 -5.37 12.97
CA ASP A 168 -6.93 -6.00 11.68
C ASP A 168 -5.44 -5.81 11.36
N TYR A 169 -4.64 -6.85 11.58
CA TYR A 169 -3.20 -6.80 11.40
C TYR A 169 -2.77 -7.73 10.28
N THR A 170 -1.95 -7.20 9.38
CA THR A 170 -1.42 -7.93 8.24
C THR A 170 0.09 -7.76 8.17
N ILE A 171 0.80 -8.88 8.07
CA ILE A 171 2.22 -8.93 7.74
C ILE A 171 2.37 -9.63 6.40
N SER A 172 3.20 -9.10 5.50
CA SER A 172 3.46 -9.71 4.20
C SER A 172 4.90 -9.48 3.74
N SER A 173 5.36 -10.34 2.84
CA SER A 173 6.65 -10.19 2.19
C SER A 173 6.56 -10.73 0.77
N GLY A 174 7.41 -10.24 -0.12
CA GLY A 174 7.35 -10.68 -1.50
C GLY A 174 8.26 -9.89 -2.42
N LEU A 175 7.88 -9.89 -3.69
CA LEU A 175 8.61 -9.21 -4.75
C LEU A 175 7.84 -7.97 -5.20
N GLY A 176 8.57 -6.87 -5.37
CA GLY A 176 8.11 -5.67 -6.01
C GLY A 176 8.81 -5.43 -7.33
N TYR A 177 8.09 -4.84 -8.29
CA TYR A 177 8.60 -4.47 -9.59
C TYR A 177 8.23 -3.04 -9.94
N GLN A 178 9.23 -2.20 -10.27
CA GLN A 178 9.08 -0.83 -10.71
C GLN A 178 8.94 -0.80 -12.24
N PHE A 179 7.70 -0.70 -12.74
CA PHE A 179 7.42 -0.56 -14.17
C PHE A 179 7.93 0.78 -14.70
N SER A 180 7.72 1.83 -13.92
CA SER A 180 8.23 3.18 -14.16
C SER A 180 8.75 3.77 -12.85
N ASN A 181 9.86 4.49 -12.94
CA ASN A 181 10.44 5.24 -11.84
C ASN A 181 11.15 6.46 -12.40
N THR A 182 10.36 7.44 -12.82
CA THR A 182 10.82 8.74 -13.32
C THR A 182 10.36 9.85 -12.37
N GLU A 183 10.90 11.05 -12.51
CA GLU A 183 10.46 12.21 -11.72
C GLU A 183 9.00 12.55 -11.97
N GLU A 184 8.49 12.28 -13.18
CA GLU A 184 7.10 12.60 -13.54
C GLU A 184 6.13 11.46 -13.21
N PHE A 185 6.56 10.19 -13.33
CA PHE A 185 5.66 9.06 -13.18
C PHE A 185 6.35 7.86 -12.54
N VAL A 186 5.76 7.39 -11.44
CA VAL A 186 6.14 6.17 -10.72
C VAL A 186 5.00 5.17 -10.81
N LEU A 187 5.32 3.92 -11.12
CA LEU A 187 4.39 2.80 -11.07
C LEU A 187 5.12 1.57 -10.52
N GLU A 188 4.68 1.12 -9.36
CA GLU A 188 5.20 -0.05 -8.65
C GLU A 188 4.09 -1.08 -8.44
N VAL A 189 4.44 -2.35 -8.56
CA VAL A 189 3.53 -3.46 -8.29
C VAL A 189 4.23 -4.44 -7.36
N GLU A 190 3.53 -4.85 -6.31
CA GLU A 190 4.01 -5.81 -5.31
C GLU A 190 3.08 -7.00 -5.24
N VAL A 191 3.67 -8.18 -5.05
CA VAL A 191 2.90 -9.41 -4.80
C VAL A 191 3.67 -10.30 -3.81
N GLY A 192 2.93 -10.96 -2.95
CA GLY A 192 3.54 -11.91 -2.02
C GLY A 192 2.56 -12.55 -1.04
N PRO A 193 3.00 -13.60 -0.39
CA PRO A 193 2.29 -14.22 0.72
C PRO A 193 2.36 -13.34 1.97
N GLY A 194 1.44 -13.58 2.88
CA GLY A 194 1.40 -12.92 4.18
C GLY A 194 0.56 -13.71 5.17
N PHE A 195 0.34 -13.09 6.30
CA PHE A 195 -0.49 -13.59 7.39
C PHE A 195 -1.36 -12.46 7.90
N ARG A 196 -2.62 -12.77 8.20
CA ARG A 196 -3.60 -11.83 8.76
C ARG A 196 -4.10 -12.34 10.11
N TYR A 197 -4.19 -11.39 11.04
CA TYR A 197 -4.85 -11.52 12.31
C TYR A 197 -5.99 -10.51 12.38
N GLN A 198 -7.23 -10.98 12.65
CA GLN A 198 -8.38 -10.10 12.86
C GLN A 198 -9.09 -10.50 14.15
N GLU A 199 -9.35 -9.51 14.99
CA GLU A 199 -10.13 -9.64 16.23
C GLU A 199 -11.46 -8.95 16.03
N PRO A 200 -12.60 -9.68 16.13
CA PRO A 200 -13.93 -9.08 15.94
C PRO A 200 -14.24 -8.10 17.07
N ASN A 201 -15.05 -7.09 16.76
CA ASN A 201 -15.57 -6.16 17.74
C ASN A 201 -16.92 -6.65 18.24
N LEU A 202 -16.90 -7.40 19.34
CA LEU A 202 -18.12 -8.01 19.91
C LEU A 202 -19.15 -7.00 20.43
N ASP A 203 -18.73 -5.74 20.68
CA ASP A 203 -19.63 -4.66 21.12
C ASP A 203 -20.48 -4.11 19.96
N GLU A 204 -20.04 -4.34 18.70
CA GLU A 204 -20.70 -3.89 17.46
C GLU A 204 -21.39 -5.03 16.70
N LEU A 205 -21.29 -6.28 17.20
CA LEU A 205 -21.90 -7.45 16.60
C LEU A 205 -23.11 -7.89 17.42
N ASP A 206 -24.21 -8.22 16.74
CA ASP A 206 -25.39 -8.79 17.39
C ASP A 206 -25.13 -10.26 17.75
N ASP A 207 -25.74 -10.75 18.86
CA ASP A 207 -25.59 -12.12 19.37
C ASP A 207 -26.00 -13.20 18.36
N ASP A 208 -26.76 -12.84 17.31
CA ASP A 208 -27.25 -13.73 16.26
C ASP A 208 -26.29 -13.82 15.05
N ASP A 209 -25.17 -13.06 15.05
CA ASP A 209 -24.25 -12.99 13.91
C ASP A 209 -23.23 -14.14 13.95
N ILE A 210 -23.53 -15.21 13.24
CA ILE A 210 -22.79 -16.49 13.26
C ILE A 210 -21.45 -16.42 12.50
N ILE A 211 -21.20 -15.34 11.73
CA ILE A 211 -20.11 -15.33 10.73
C ILE A 211 -18.75 -14.92 11.31
N PHE A 212 -18.69 -14.12 12.37
CA PHE A 212 -17.44 -13.53 12.89
C PHE A 212 -17.22 -13.58 14.42
N PRO A 213 -17.73 -14.54 15.18
CA PRO A 213 -17.52 -14.58 16.64
C PRO A 213 -16.10 -14.97 17.04
N GLU A 214 -15.25 -15.38 16.09
CA GLU A 214 -13.92 -15.93 16.36
C GLU A 214 -12.81 -15.05 15.78
N ILE A 215 -11.66 -15.09 16.46
CA ILE A 215 -10.41 -14.50 15.95
C ILE A 215 -10.04 -15.22 14.65
N VAL A 216 -9.75 -14.45 13.61
CA VAL A 216 -9.27 -14.95 12.32
C VAL A 216 -7.75 -14.88 12.30
N GLU A 217 -7.12 -16.04 12.15
CA GLU A 217 -5.68 -16.21 11.94
C GLU A 217 -5.48 -17.02 10.67
N GLU A 218 -4.99 -16.38 9.60
CA GLU A 218 -4.92 -17.05 8.32
C GLU A 218 -3.74 -16.60 7.44
N ALA A 219 -3.29 -17.52 6.58
CA ALA A 219 -2.41 -17.18 5.48
C ALA A 219 -3.19 -16.40 4.40
N ILE A 220 -2.55 -15.37 3.85
CA ILE A 220 -3.13 -14.53 2.81
C ILE A 220 -2.18 -14.40 1.63
N PHE A 221 -2.74 -13.93 0.52
CA PHE A 221 -2.00 -13.39 -0.61
C PHE A 221 -2.27 -11.88 -0.70
N ARG A 222 -1.19 -11.08 -0.78
CA ARG A 222 -1.27 -9.63 -0.95
C ARG A 222 -0.78 -9.24 -2.35
N GLY A 223 -1.57 -8.39 -3.01
CA GLY A 223 -1.17 -7.64 -4.19
C GLY A 223 -1.31 -6.14 -3.90
N ASN A 224 -0.35 -5.34 -4.35
CA ASN A 224 -0.43 -3.88 -4.24
C ASN A 224 0.01 -3.22 -5.54
N VAL A 225 -0.64 -2.13 -5.90
CA VAL A 225 -0.27 -1.25 -6.99
C VAL A 225 -0.17 0.16 -6.44
N ASN A 226 1.02 0.73 -6.51
CA ASN A 226 1.27 2.11 -6.13
C ASN A 226 1.66 2.92 -7.36
N THR A 227 1.05 4.10 -7.53
CA THR A 227 1.38 5.02 -8.61
C THR A 227 1.41 6.46 -8.12
N SER A 228 2.31 7.23 -8.69
CA SER A 228 2.44 8.67 -8.45
C SER A 228 2.71 9.36 -9.78
N TRP A 229 1.95 10.42 -10.06
CA TRP A 229 2.06 11.18 -11.29
C TRP A 229 2.12 12.67 -11.01
N GLN A 230 3.23 13.31 -11.39
CA GLN A 230 3.40 14.75 -11.37
C GLN A 230 2.76 15.36 -12.61
N VAL A 231 1.48 15.76 -12.49
CA VAL A 231 0.67 16.29 -13.62
C VAL A 231 1.10 17.70 -13.99
N LEU A 232 1.36 18.51 -12.98
CA LEU A 232 1.88 19.88 -13.09
C LEU A 232 3.02 20.05 -12.09
N LYS A 233 3.81 21.11 -12.21
CA LYS A 233 4.93 21.37 -11.27
C LYS A 233 4.51 21.41 -9.80
N ASN A 234 3.26 21.81 -9.54
CA ASN A 234 2.69 21.96 -8.22
C ASN A 234 1.51 20.99 -7.95
N LEU A 235 1.20 20.06 -8.87
CA LEU A 235 0.10 19.12 -8.71
C LEU A 235 0.57 17.68 -8.92
N GLN A 236 0.49 16.88 -7.88
CA GLN A 236 0.78 15.45 -7.88
C GLN A 236 -0.50 14.65 -7.61
N LEU A 237 -0.72 13.60 -8.37
CA LEU A 237 -1.75 12.59 -8.14
C LEU A 237 -1.09 11.31 -7.67
N LYS A 238 -1.63 10.70 -6.62
CA LYS A 238 -1.19 9.38 -6.13
C LYS A 238 -2.37 8.44 -6.08
N ALA A 239 -2.12 7.15 -6.34
CA ALA A 239 -3.07 6.10 -6.10
C ALA A 239 -2.35 4.87 -5.52
N ASP A 240 -2.91 4.34 -4.44
CA ASP A 240 -2.50 3.08 -3.83
C ASP A 240 -3.70 2.14 -3.81
N VAL A 241 -3.50 0.93 -4.32
CA VAL A 241 -4.54 -0.09 -4.40
C VAL A 241 -3.97 -1.38 -3.84
N THR A 242 -4.53 -1.85 -2.72
CA THR A 242 -4.11 -3.08 -2.06
C THR A 242 -5.24 -4.10 -2.07
N LEU A 243 -4.93 -5.30 -2.54
CA LEU A 243 -5.77 -6.49 -2.47
C LEU A 243 -5.19 -7.45 -1.44
N VAL A 244 -6.01 -7.88 -0.49
CA VAL A 244 -5.67 -8.94 0.48
C VAL A 244 -6.69 -10.06 0.35
N SER A 245 -6.24 -11.22 -0.08
CA SER A 245 -7.08 -12.41 -0.28
C SER A 245 -6.73 -13.47 0.75
N GLY A 246 -7.66 -13.80 1.61
CA GLY A 246 -7.58 -14.90 2.58
C GLY A 246 -8.68 -15.93 2.35
N HIS A 247 -8.76 -16.89 3.24
CA HIS A 247 -9.85 -17.88 3.22
C HIS A 247 -11.15 -17.26 3.76
N SER A 248 -11.04 -16.42 4.79
CA SER A 248 -12.19 -15.79 5.46
C SER A 248 -12.87 -14.76 4.58
N ASN A 249 -12.10 -13.81 4.04
CA ASN A 249 -12.64 -12.75 3.17
C ASN A 249 -11.59 -12.19 2.20
N LEU A 250 -12.09 -11.48 1.18
CA LEU A 250 -11.33 -10.64 0.28
C LEU A 250 -11.49 -9.18 0.71
N LYS A 251 -10.37 -8.49 0.91
CA LYS A 251 -10.31 -7.07 1.25
C LYS A 251 -9.66 -6.29 0.11
N PHE A 252 -10.26 -5.15 -0.22
CA PHE A 252 -9.77 -4.26 -1.26
C PHE A 252 -9.71 -2.84 -0.69
N ASP A 253 -8.49 -2.33 -0.51
CA ASP A 253 -8.23 -0.97 -0.05
C ASP A 253 -7.81 -0.11 -1.23
N THR A 254 -8.38 1.08 -1.36
CA THR A 254 -8.02 2.08 -2.38
C THR A 254 -7.78 3.42 -1.72
N GLU A 255 -6.68 4.07 -2.02
CA GLU A 255 -6.39 5.44 -1.60
C GLU A 255 -6.02 6.26 -2.82
N LEU A 256 -6.77 7.34 -3.07
CA LEU A 256 -6.55 8.29 -4.15
C LEU A 256 -6.24 9.64 -3.55
N GLU A 257 -5.18 10.29 -3.99
CA GLU A 257 -4.72 11.55 -3.44
C GLU A 257 -4.45 12.55 -4.56
N ALA A 258 -4.85 13.80 -4.33
CA ALA A 258 -4.43 14.96 -5.11
C ALA A 258 -3.72 15.93 -4.17
N ILE A 259 -2.44 16.20 -4.44
CA ILE A 259 -1.57 17.04 -3.63
C ILE A 259 -1.21 18.26 -4.47
N ASN A 260 -1.57 19.44 -3.95
CA ASN A 260 -1.24 20.72 -4.60
C ASN A 260 -0.31 21.52 -3.69
N ASP A 261 0.93 21.72 -4.13
CA ASP A 261 1.94 22.47 -3.41
C ASP A 261 1.59 23.97 -3.42
N ILE A 262 1.50 24.55 -2.22
CA ILE A 262 1.27 25.98 -2.00
C ILE A 262 2.62 26.68 -1.84
N THR A 263 3.54 26.06 -1.12
CA THR A 263 4.94 26.47 -0.95
C THR A 263 5.82 25.22 -1.00
N ASP A 264 7.14 25.39 -0.91
CA ASP A 264 8.10 24.27 -0.91
C ASP A 264 7.86 23.25 0.23
N ASN A 265 7.25 23.70 1.33
CA ASN A 265 7.05 22.88 2.52
C ASN A 265 5.58 22.68 2.90
N ILE A 266 4.63 23.29 2.20
CA ILE A 266 3.21 23.26 2.54
C ILE A 266 2.39 22.92 1.30
N ALA A 267 1.55 21.91 1.38
CA ALA A 267 0.63 21.52 0.34
C ALA A 267 -0.81 21.38 0.86
N LEU A 268 -1.77 21.53 -0.04
CA LEU A 268 -3.16 21.12 0.17
C LEU A 268 -3.33 19.72 -0.40
N LYS A 269 -3.78 18.79 0.45
CA LYS A 269 -4.05 17.39 0.07
C LYS A 269 -5.54 17.11 0.14
N ILE A 270 -6.08 16.57 -0.95
CA ILE A 270 -7.41 15.95 -1.00
C ILE A 270 -7.19 14.47 -1.14
N ALA A 271 -7.73 13.67 -0.21
CA ALA A 271 -7.59 12.23 -0.21
C ALA A 271 -8.96 11.55 -0.13
N HIS A 272 -9.16 10.52 -0.93
CA HIS A 272 -10.30 9.64 -0.90
C HIS A 272 -9.82 8.22 -0.62
N SER A 273 -10.14 7.69 0.55
CA SER A 273 -9.88 6.30 0.92
C SER A 273 -11.16 5.50 0.87
N ARG A 274 -11.06 4.28 0.34
CA ARG A 274 -12.16 3.33 0.25
C ARG A 274 -11.67 1.96 0.66
N GLN A 275 -12.42 1.31 1.54
CA GLN A 275 -12.20 -0.06 1.97
C GLN A 275 -13.42 -0.90 1.60
N TYR A 276 -13.19 -2.04 0.98
CA TYR A 276 -14.24 -2.99 0.62
C TYR A 276 -13.91 -4.37 1.17
N HIS A 277 -14.92 -5.03 1.76
CA HIS A 277 -14.88 -6.41 2.19
C HIS A 277 -15.96 -7.21 1.45
N ASP A 278 -15.62 -8.36 0.89
CA ASP A 278 -16.60 -9.22 0.20
C ASP A 278 -17.57 -9.89 1.19
N LYS A 279 -17.13 -10.13 2.42
CA LYS A 279 -17.91 -10.72 3.51
C LYS A 279 -17.84 -9.80 4.72
N VAL A 280 -19.01 -9.40 5.21
CA VAL A 280 -19.20 -8.62 6.44
C VAL A 280 -20.39 -9.21 7.19
N PRO A 281 -20.49 -8.99 8.52
CA PRO A 281 -21.67 -9.33 9.32
C PRO A 281 -22.96 -8.73 8.74
N ASP A 282 -24.09 -9.38 9.01
CA ASP A 282 -25.40 -8.87 8.60
C ASP A 282 -25.68 -7.52 9.26
N GLY A 283 -26.14 -6.57 8.46
CA GLY A 283 -26.41 -5.21 8.91
C GLY A 283 -25.26 -4.23 8.74
N LEU A 284 -24.03 -4.69 8.47
CA LEU A 284 -22.89 -3.81 8.19
C LEU A 284 -22.69 -3.56 6.70
N SER A 285 -22.13 -2.40 6.37
CA SER A 285 -21.76 -2.05 4.99
C SER A 285 -20.50 -2.82 4.56
N LYS A 286 -20.53 -3.33 3.33
CA LYS A 286 -19.33 -3.92 2.69
C LYS A 286 -18.29 -2.88 2.28
N GLU A 287 -18.68 -1.63 2.28
CA GLU A 287 -17.86 -0.52 1.79
C GLU A 287 -17.87 0.62 2.80
N ASP A 288 -16.66 1.04 3.18
CA ASP A 288 -16.41 2.27 3.92
C ASP A 288 -15.60 3.22 3.06
N SER A 289 -15.99 4.49 3.02
CA SER A 289 -15.23 5.51 2.30
C SER A 289 -15.11 6.79 3.11
N VAL A 290 -13.97 7.45 2.99
CA VAL A 290 -13.68 8.73 3.63
C VAL A 290 -13.07 9.68 2.61
N LEU A 291 -13.65 10.86 2.46
CA LEU A 291 -13.07 11.98 1.74
C LEU A 291 -12.51 12.97 2.75
N SER A 292 -11.25 13.31 2.65
CA SER A 292 -10.60 14.27 3.55
C SER A 292 -9.88 15.38 2.79
N ILE A 293 -9.79 16.54 3.42
CA ILE A 293 -9.03 17.71 2.95
C ILE A 293 -8.09 18.09 4.08
N ASN A 294 -6.80 18.05 3.82
CA ASN A 294 -5.77 18.20 4.84
C ASN A 294 -4.72 19.23 4.41
N LEU A 295 -4.09 19.88 5.37
CA LEU A 295 -2.83 20.56 5.18
C LEU A 295 -1.69 19.56 5.40
N LEU A 296 -0.80 19.49 4.43
CA LEU A 296 0.37 18.63 4.42
C LEU A 296 1.62 19.49 4.62
N PHE A 297 2.47 19.13 5.58
CA PHE A 297 3.76 19.73 5.83
C PHE A 297 4.86 18.72 5.48
N GLN A 298 5.83 19.13 4.66
CA GLN A 298 6.93 18.32 4.14
C GLN A 298 8.29 18.86 4.64
N PHE A 299 9.17 17.93 5.14
CA PHE A 299 10.47 18.27 5.72
C PHE A 299 11.58 17.36 5.18
#